data_d542f2e6caf9cf015d44da118ffd3f63
#
_entry.id   d542f2e6caf9cf015d44da118ffd3f63
#
_cell.length_a   1.000
_cell.length_b   1.000
_cell.length_c   1.000
_cell.angle_alpha   90.00
_cell.angle_beta   90.00
_cell.angle_gamma   90.00
#
_symmetry.space_group_name_H-M   'P 1'
#
loop_
_entity.id
_entity.type
_entity.pdbx_description
1 polymer ?
#
loop_
_entity_poly.entity_id
_entity_poly.type
_entity_poly.pdbx_seq_one_letter_code
_entity_poly.pdbx_strand_id
1 'polypeptide(L)'
;PGLGPVGDRYRPSQSLRSLFNMSDPTRACIKLPLGIHNTSSRRHLEPHSVPSAPVISHWLQSVVDADPRFARAYPLRLLPEYASLAFSAGEPSSRAALGLEGELAAIWRSTIAKRLVEGEQAIPLNALAQWEPDGMPFIHPWVELHGLQPWLEATLATVILPVWHMLAAHGIGLEAHGQNSLLVVRNGWPQALMLRDFHDSVEYVREYLPSDIPEPDFGPRQGLYSRAPDNQFYRMSGPEALRELVMDTLFIYNLSELALVLQEAYGFDERRFWRQVHRLLASYGAQQPALRPRLAKLGWDKPLIRTESLLRRKLETDAASTSHQVPNALTAEAPSALKPI
;
A
#
# COMPACT_ATOMS: atom_id res chain seq x y z
N PRO A 1 -39.00 9.67 -9.85
CA PRO A 1 -38.65 10.08 -11.20
C PRO A 1 -37.13 10.13 -11.33
N GLY A 2 -36.59 9.46 -12.38
CA GLY A 2 -35.16 9.54 -12.68
C GLY A 2 -34.78 10.94 -13.12
N LEU A 3 -33.66 11.47 -12.59
CA LEU A 3 -33.16 12.81 -12.94
C LEU A 3 -32.37 12.83 -14.27
N GLY A 4 -32.17 11.65 -14.86
CA GLY A 4 -31.33 11.49 -16.06
C GLY A 4 -29.83 11.55 -15.74
N PRO A 5 -28.96 11.43 -16.77
CA PRO A 5 -27.53 11.57 -16.63
C PRO A 5 -27.13 12.98 -16.18
N VAL A 6 -26.29 13.12 -15.17
CA VAL A 6 -25.82 14.40 -14.66
C VAL A 6 -24.29 14.38 -14.59
N GLY A 7 -23.64 15.41 -15.10
CA GLY A 7 -22.19 15.60 -15.04
C GLY A 7 -21.41 14.83 -16.11
N ASP A 8 -20.11 14.64 -15.84
CA ASP A 8 -19.18 14.01 -16.78
C ASP A 8 -19.34 12.50 -16.83
N ARG A 9 -18.87 11.91 -17.92
CA ARG A 9 -18.78 10.46 -18.05
C ARG A 9 -17.54 9.94 -17.32
N TYR A 10 -17.73 8.85 -16.58
CA TYR A 10 -16.68 8.12 -15.88
C TYR A 10 -16.64 6.67 -16.38
N ARG A 11 -15.47 6.07 -16.35
CA ARG A 11 -15.31 4.63 -16.61
C ARG A 11 -14.57 3.96 -15.45
N PRO A 12 -14.87 2.68 -15.16
CA PRO A 12 -14.13 1.94 -14.13
C PRO A 12 -12.71 1.65 -14.59
N SER A 13 -11.80 1.61 -13.61
CA SER A 13 -10.47 1.02 -13.76
C SER A 13 -10.52 -0.49 -13.57
N GLN A 14 -9.37 -1.16 -13.69
CA GLN A 14 -9.24 -2.58 -13.35
C GLN A 14 -9.55 -2.89 -11.88
N SER A 15 -9.49 -1.90 -10.98
CA SER A 15 -9.92 -2.06 -9.59
C SER A 15 -11.44 -2.08 -9.40
N LEU A 16 -12.22 -1.99 -10.47
CA LEU A 16 -13.68 -2.01 -10.56
C LEU A 16 -14.38 -0.84 -9.85
N ARG A 17 -14.06 -0.58 -8.59
CA ARG A 17 -14.69 0.47 -7.76
C ARG A 17 -14.18 1.88 -8.04
N SER A 18 -13.00 2.03 -8.64
CA SER A 18 -12.40 3.34 -8.95
C SER A 18 -12.76 3.78 -10.35
N LEU A 19 -13.38 4.93 -10.47
CA LEU A 19 -13.89 5.50 -11.71
C LEU A 19 -13.05 6.72 -12.10
N PHE A 20 -12.61 6.76 -13.35
CA PHE A 20 -11.86 7.88 -13.92
C PHE A 20 -12.73 8.73 -14.85
N ASN A 21 -12.58 10.04 -14.77
CA ASN A 21 -13.23 10.98 -15.67
C ASN A 21 -12.71 10.79 -17.09
N MET A 22 -13.62 10.65 -18.04
CA MET A 22 -13.28 10.40 -19.46
C MET A 22 -12.96 11.68 -20.23
N SER A 23 -13.47 12.82 -19.77
CA SER A 23 -13.33 14.10 -20.47
C SER A 23 -12.10 14.88 -20.02
N ASP A 24 -11.74 14.74 -18.72
CA ASP A 24 -10.63 15.46 -18.13
C ASP A 24 -9.92 14.56 -17.10
N PRO A 25 -8.71 14.03 -17.41
CA PRO A 25 -7.96 13.16 -16.53
C PRO A 25 -7.45 13.85 -15.26
N THR A 26 -7.54 15.19 -15.18
CA THR A 26 -7.16 15.95 -13.98
C THR A 26 -8.29 16.03 -12.96
N ARG A 27 -9.53 15.69 -13.32
CA ARG A 27 -10.65 15.62 -12.39
C ARG A 27 -10.54 14.41 -11.48
N ALA A 28 -11.18 14.51 -10.31
CA ALA A 28 -11.15 13.48 -9.28
C ALA A 28 -11.43 12.08 -9.81
N CYS A 29 -10.67 11.12 -9.32
CA CYS A 29 -11.07 9.72 -9.33
C CYS A 29 -12.14 9.53 -8.24
N ILE A 30 -13.22 8.80 -8.54
CA ILE A 30 -14.29 8.51 -7.60
C ILE A 30 -14.28 7.01 -7.29
N LYS A 31 -14.22 6.65 -6.01
CA LYS A 31 -14.38 5.27 -5.56
C LYS A 31 -15.81 5.08 -5.06
N LEU A 32 -16.50 4.09 -5.64
CA LEU A 32 -17.88 3.75 -5.30
C LEU A 32 -17.95 2.32 -4.77
N PRO A 33 -18.93 1.99 -3.90
CA PRO A 33 -19.23 0.63 -3.55
C PRO A 33 -19.77 -0.14 -4.76
N LEU A 34 -19.61 -1.44 -4.71
CA LEU A 34 -20.15 -2.36 -5.71
C LEU A 34 -20.72 -3.56 -4.97
N GLY A 35 -22.03 -3.76 -5.04
CA GLY A 35 -22.77 -4.76 -4.26
C GLY A 35 -22.49 -6.22 -4.64
N ILE A 36 -21.24 -6.56 -4.97
CA ILE A 36 -20.79 -7.90 -5.37
C ILE A 36 -19.71 -8.44 -4.45
N HIS A 37 -19.61 -9.76 -4.38
CA HIS A 37 -18.43 -10.43 -3.87
C HIS A 37 -17.39 -10.55 -5.00
N ASN A 38 -16.15 -10.11 -4.72
CA ASN A 38 -15.02 -10.30 -5.62
C ASN A 38 -13.81 -10.75 -4.80
N THR A 39 -13.19 -11.85 -5.20
CA THR A 39 -12.13 -12.53 -4.44
C THR A 39 -12.61 -12.99 -3.05
N SER A 40 -12.19 -12.35 -1.97
CA SER A 40 -12.42 -12.77 -0.59
C SER A 40 -13.49 -11.97 0.15
N SER A 41 -13.95 -10.82 -0.38
CA SER A 41 -14.82 -9.90 0.34
C SER A 41 -15.89 -9.26 -0.53
N ARG A 42 -16.97 -8.82 0.11
CA ARG A 42 -17.97 -7.94 -0.50
C ARG A 42 -17.34 -6.57 -0.77
N ARG A 43 -17.61 -6.00 -1.94
CA ARG A 43 -16.99 -4.75 -2.39
C ARG A 43 -17.78 -3.50 -2.01
N HIS A 44 -18.32 -3.45 -0.78
CA HIS A 44 -18.86 -2.23 -0.19
C HIS A 44 -17.75 -1.29 0.29
N LEU A 45 -18.10 -0.14 0.78
CA LEU A 45 -17.21 0.77 1.50
C LEU A 45 -17.57 0.72 2.98
N GLU A 46 -16.61 0.44 3.84
CA GLU A 46 -16.87 0.32 5.27
C GLU A 46 -17.40 1.63 5.86
N PRO A 47 -18.53 1.60 6.59
CA PRO A 47 -19.15 2.83 7.10
C PRO A 47 -18.26 3.66 8.01
N HIS A 48 -17.28 3.03 8.67
CA HIS A 48 -16.30 3.73 9.50
C HIS A 48 -15.18 4.34 8.66
N SER A 49 -14.72 3.69 7.59
CA SER A 49 -13.56 4.13 6.81
C SER A 49 -13.89 5.27 5.83
N VAL A 50 -15.12 5.34 5.32
CA VAL A 50 -15.52 6.41 4.38
C VAL A 50 -15.32 7.81 4.98
N PRO A 51 -15.83 8.12 6.18
CA PRO A 51 -15.67 9.47 6.75
C PRO A 51 -14.24 9.76 7.22
N SER A 52 -13.45 8.74 7.52
CA SER A 52 -12.05 8.90 7.94
C SER A 52 -11.07 9.02 6.77
N ALA A 53 -11.46 8.65 5.55
CA ALA A 53 -10.62 8.69 4.37
C ALA A 53 -9.93 10.05 4.14
N PRO A 54 -10.63 11.19 4.16
CA PRO A 54 -9.98 12.50 4.03
C PRO A 54 -9.05 12.84 5.20
N VAL A 55 -9.41 12.42 6.41
CA VAL A 55 -8.63 12.69 7.63
C VAL A 55 -7.29 11.97 7.58
N ILE A 56 -7.32 10.66 7.34
CA ILE A 56 -6.11 9.82 7.22
C ILE A 56 -5.23 10.30 6.07
N SER A 57 -5.83 10.61 4.92
CA SER A 57 -5.08 11.11 3.76
C SER A 57 -4.40 12.44 4.04
N HIS A 58 -5.08 13.37 4.74
CA HIS A 58 -4.52 14.67 5.11
C HIS A 58 -3.41 14.51 6.14
N TRP A 59 -3.64 13.72 7.18
CA TRP A 59 -2.64 13.41 8.20
C TRP A 59 -1.36 12.81 7.58
N LEU A 60 -1.51 11.80 6.72
CA LEU A 60 -0.38 11.18 6.05
C LEU A 60 0.35 12.16 5.13
N GLN A 61 -0.39 13.02 4.41
CA GLN A 61 0.22 14.07 3.58
C GLN A 61 1.02 15.05 4.44
N SER A 62 0.53 15.44 5.63
CA SER A 62 1.25 16.33 6.54
C SER A 62 2.57 15.73 7.02
N VAL A 63 2.60 14.41 7.28
CA VAL A 63 3.83 13.68 7.63
C VAL A 63 4.83 13.70 6.49
N VAL A 64 4.36 13.44 5.26
CA VAL A 64 5.22 13.45 4.06
C VAL A 64 5.77 14.84 3.80
N ASP A 65 4.95 15.89 3.92
CA ASP A 65 5.35 17.29 3.67
C ASP A 65 6.34 17.81 4.72
N ALA A 66 6.25 17.29 5.97
CA ALA A 66 7.15 17.68 7.06
C ALA A 66 8.55 17.06 6.95
N ASP A 67 8.71 15.93 6.25
CA ASP A 67 10.03 15.30 6.07
C ASP A 67 10.58 15.50 4.66
N PRO A 68 11.61 16.37 4.49
CA PRO A 68 12.20 16.66 3.18
C PRO A 68 12.85 15.44 2.50
N ARG A 69 13.05 14.33 3.22
CA ARG A 69 13.58 13.09 2.63
C ARG A 69 12.60 12.50 1.62
N PHE A 70 11.30 12.64 1.85
CA PHE A 70 10.27 12.19 0.91
C PHE A 70 10.23 12.98 -0.41
N ALA A 71 10.84 14.16 -0.44
CA ALA A 71 10.99 14.90 -1.68
C ALA A 71 12.31 14.62 -2.41
N ARG A 72 13.36 14.19 -1.69
CA ARG A 72 14.73 14.15 -2.21
C ARG A 72 15.37 12.75 -2.19
N ALA A 73 15.45 12.14 -1.01
CA ALA A 73 16.15 10.87 -0.81
C ALA A 73 15.29 9.64 -1.08
N TYR A 74 14.01 9.73 -0.71
CA TYR A 74 13.01 8.65 -0.80
C TYR A 74 11.73 9.18 -1.44
N PRO A 75 11.75 9.56 -2.74
CA PRO A 75 10.65 10.27 -3.36
C PRO A 75 9.31 9.52 -3.24
N LEU A 76 8.38 10.12 -2.48
CA LEU A 76 7.05 9.59 -2.22
C LEU A 76 5.99 10.62 -2.64
N ARG A 77 5.04 10.19 -3.46
CA ARG A 77 3.88 10.98 -3.85
C ARG A 77 2.61 10.28 -3.37
N LEU A 78 1.70 11.04 -2.81
CA LEU A 78 0.42 10.50 -2.36
C LEU A 78 -0.70 10.95 -3.32
N LEU A 79 -1.67 10.06 -3.53
CA LEU A 79 -2.96 10.38 -4.15
C LEU A 79 -4.02 10.49 -3.05
N PRO A 80 -4.12 11.63 -2.34
CA PRO A 80 -4.98 11.77 -1.18
C PRO A 80 -6.45 11.65 -1.55
N GLU A 81 -7.17 11.01 -0.66
CA GLU A 81 -8.62 11.00 -0.59
C GLU A 81 -9.04 12.28 0.14
N TYR A 82 -9.61 13.25 -0.56
CA TYR A 82 -9.80 14.60 -0.02
C TYR A 82 -11.25 14.92 0.32
N ALA A 83 -12.19 14.10 -0.09
CA ALA A 83 -13.61 14.22 0.24
C ALA A 83 -14.28 12.85 0.26
N SER A 84 -15.31 12.71 1.06
CA SER A 84 -16.14 11.51 1.12
C SER A 84 -17.58 11.84 1.43
N LEU A 85 -18.48 10.94 1.02
CA LEU A 85 -19.88 10.98 1.32
C LEU A 85 -20.36 9.58 1.68
N ALA A 86 -21.13 9.45 2.75
CA ALA A 86 -21.78 8.19 3.11
C ALA A 86 -23.23 8.45 3.51
N PHE A 87 -24.11 7.56 3.08
CA PHE A 87 -25.46 7.54 3.55
C PHE A 87 -25.51 7.15 5.03
N SER A 88 -26.36 7.86 5.81
CA SER A 88 -26.67 7.52 7.18
C SER A 88 -28.16 7.66 7.39
N ALA A 89 -28.81 6.60 7.79
CA ALA A 89 -30.26 6.58 8.00
C ALA A 89 -30.72 7.22 9.33
N GLY A 90 -29.80 7.73 10.15
CA GLY A 90 -30.10 8.31 11.45
C GLY A 90 -30.30 7.24 12.54
N GLU A 91 -31.53 6.83 12.79
CA GLU A 91 -31.84 5.83 13.81
C GLU A 91 -31.31 4.43 13.49
N PRO A 92 -30.73 3.71 14.48
CA PRO A 92 -30.11 2.38 14.24
C PRO A 92 -31.07 1.34 13.62
N SER A 93 -32.34 1.39 13.98
CA SER A 93 -33.37 0.49 13.43
C SER A 93 -33.64 0.70 11.95
N SER A 94 -33.63 1.95 11.50
CA SER A 94 -33.81 2.33 10.10
C SER A 94 -32.62 1.91 9.24
N ARG A 95 -31.41 1.95 9.76
CA ARG A 95 -30.19 1.53 9.06
C ARG A 95 -30.21 0.05 8.73
N ALA A 96 -30.53 -0.79 9.73
CA ALA A 96 -30.61 -2.23 9.55
C ALA A 96 -31.69 -2.63 8.54
N ALA A 97 -32.82 -1.92 8.51
CA ALA A 97 -33.91 -2.19 7.60
C ALA A 97 -33.59 -1.81 6.14
N LEU A 98 -32.84 -0.75 5.91
CA LEU A 98 -32.55 -0.28 4.54
C LEU A 98 -31.35 -0.97 3.89
N GLY A 99 -30.41 -1.54 4.66
CA GLY A 99 -29.22 -2.21 4.14
C GLY A 99 -28.33 -1.33 3.25
N LEU A 100 -28.43 0.00 3.41
CA LEU A 100 -27.73 0.97 2.53
C LEU A 100 -26.39 1.46 3.08
N GLU A 101 -26.07 1.12 4.34
CA GLU A 101 -24.77 1.49 4.92
C GLU A 101 -23.64 0.77 4.20
N GLY A 102 -22.66 1.54 3.74
CA GLY A 102 -21.56 1.03 2.93
C GLY A 102 -21.89 0.78 1.45
N GLU A 103 -23.20 0.72 1.10
CA GLU A 103 -23.65 0.54 -0.29
C GLU A 103 -23.96 1.89 -0.98
N LEU A 104 -24.25 2.93 -0.21
CA LEU A 104 -24.51 4.28 -0.74
C LEU A 104 -23.48 5.25 -0.17
N ALA A 105 -22.31 5.24 -0.80
CA ALA A 105 -21.15 6.02 -0.39
C ALA A 105 -20.27 6.40 -1.59
N ALA A 106 -19.41 7.38 -1.41
CA ALA A 106 -18.39 7.77 -2.40
C ALA A 106 -17.17 8.37 -1.72
N ILE A 107 -15.99 8.12 -2.30
CA ILE A 107 -14.73 8.75 -1.89
C ILE A 107 -14.11 9.40 -3.13
N TRP A 108 -13.72 10.68 -3.01
CA TRP A 108 -13.03 11.44 -4.05
C TRP A 108 -11.55 11.48 -3.76
N ARG A 109 -10.76 11.06 -4.76
CA ARG A 109 -9.32 10.98 -4.68
C ARG A 109 -8.65 11.83 -5.75
N SER A 110 -7.47 12.38 -5.44
CA SER A 110 -6.59 13.04 -6.39
C SER A 110 -6.20 12.10 -7.52
N THR A 111 -6.02 12.62 -8.73
CA THR A 111 -5.65 11.81 -9.89
C THR A 111 -4.15 11.73 -10.09
N ILE A 112 -3.72 10.68 -10.79
CA ILE A 112 -2.33 10.49 -11.22
C ILE A 112 -1.84 11.70 -12.01
N ALA A 113 -2.64 12.19 -12.97
CA ALA A 113 -2.28 13.30 -13.85
C ALA A 113 -1.85 14.57 -13.11
N LYS A 114 -2.43 14.83 -11.93
CA LYS A 114 -2.05 15.99 -11.09
C LYS A 114 -0.72 15.82 -10.35
N ARG A 115 -0.17 14.63 -10.33
CA ARG A 115 1.05 14.27 -9.57
C ARG A 115 2.22 13.91 -10.47
N LEU A 116 2.03 13.88 -11.77
CA LEU A 116 3.08 13.67 -12.75
C LEU A 116 3.59 15.01 -13.29
N VAL A 117 4.87 15.07 -13.59
CA VAL A 117 5.48 16.13 -14.37
C VAL A 117 5.73 15.65 -15.81
N GLU A 118 6.02 16.57 -16.72
CA GLU A 118 6.24 16.25 -18.12
C GLU A 118 7.26 15.13 -18.33
N GLY A 119 6.92 14.16 -19.18
CA GLY A 119 7.77 13.01 -19.49
C GLY A 119 7.70 11.87 -18.47
N GLU A 120 6.93 12.01 -17.40
CA GLU A 120 6.71 10.93 -16.43
C GLU A 120 5.49 10.08 -16.77
N GLN A 121 5.56 8.81 -16.40
CA GLN A 121 4.48 7.84 -16.43
C GLN A 121 4.35 7.17 -15.07
N ALA A 122 3.14 6.80 -14.67
CA ALA A 122 2.89 6.02 -13.46
C ALA A 122 2.42 4.62 -13.83
N ILE A 123 3.16 3.62 -13.38
CA ILE A 123 2.97 2.20 -13.71
C ILE A 123 2.57 1.47 -12.42
N PRO A 124 1.43 0.75 -12.38
CA PRO A 124 1.09 -0.09 -11.24
C PRO A 124 2.19 -1.11 -10.96
N LEU A 125 2.59 -1.29 -9.70
CA LEU A 125 3.71 -2.18 -9.38
C LEU A 125 3.48 -3.64 -9.80
N ASN A 126 2.23 -4.11 -9.76
CA ASN A 126 1.91 -5.45 -10.27
C ASN A 126 2.12 -5.61 -11.78
N ALA A 127 2.21 -4.51 -12.55
CA ALA A 127 2.57 -4.58 -13.96
C ALA A 127 4.03 -4.96 -14.19
N LEU A 128 4.92 -4.70 -13.21
CA LEU A 128 6.34 -5.07 -13.33
C LEU A 128 6.55 -6.59 -13.39
N ALA A 129 5.59 -7.37 -12.91
CA ALA A 129 5.61 -8.82 -12.92
C ALA A 129 4.74 -9.42 -14.05
N GLN A 130 4.29 -8.62 -15.00
CA GLN A 130 3.46 -9.12 -16.10
C GLN A 130 4.31 -9.57 -17.30
N TRP A 131 3.77 -10.55 -18.03
CA TRP A 131 4.30 -11.02 -19.29
C TRP A 131 3.48 -10.47 -20.44
N GLU A 132 4.16 -10.01 -21.48
CA GLU A 132 3.53 -9.54 -22.72
C GLU A 132 3.20 -10.72 -23.64
N PRO A 133 2.31 -10.54 -24.63
CA PRO A 133 1.91 -11.61 -25.54
C PRO A 133 3.04 -12.21 -26.38
N ASP A 134 4.15 -11.50 -26.53
CA ASP A 134 5.36 -11.97 -27.23
C ASP A 134 6.25 -12.86 -26.35
N GLY A 135 5.85 -13.09 -25.08
CA GLY A 135 6.59 -13.91 -24.13
C GLY A 135 7.72 -13.17 -23.40
N MET A 136 7.82 -11.86 -23.56
CA MET A 136 8.79 -11.03 -22.82
C MET A 136 8.13 -10.38 -21.60
N PRO A 137 8.87 -10.13 -20.50
CA PRO A 137 8.34 -9.34 -19.39
C PRO A 137 8.02 -7.91 -19.80
N PHE A 138 6.98 -7.31 -19.23
CA PHE A 138 6.63 -5.89 -19.42
C PHE A 138 7.81 -4.95 -19.23
N ILE A 139 8.72 -5.27 -18.31
CA ILE A 139 9.92 -4.47 -18.00
C ILE A 139 11.07 -4.64 -19.00
N HIS A 140 10.95 -5.54 -19.96
CA HIS A 140 12.04 -5.90 -20.88
C HIS A 140 12.66 -4.70 -21.61
N PRO A 141 11.88 -3.77 -22.22
CA PRO A 141 12.45 -2.60 -22.90
C PRO A 141 13.27 -1.69 -21.98
N TRP A 142 12.91 -1.63 -20.69
CA TRP A 142 13.64 -0.84 -19.70
C TRP A 142 14.95 -1.51 -19.27
N VAL A 143 14.89 -2.84 -19.12
CA VAL A 143 16.09 -3.65 -18.82
C VAL A 143 17.09 -3.60 -19.96
N GLU A 144 16.64 -3.63 -21.21
CA GLU A 144 17.51 -3.44 -22.36
C GLU A 144 18.14 -2.04 -22.43
N LEU A 145 17.34 -1.01 -22.14
CA LEU A 145 17.80 0.38 -22.23
C LEU A 145 18.80 0.72 -21.10
N HIS A 146 18.55 0.26 -19.90
CA HIS A 146 19.27 0.72 -18.69
C HIS A 146 20.23 -0.32 -18.11
N GLY A 147 20.15 -1.57 -18.56
CA GLY A 147 20.81 -2.70 -17.93
C GLY A 147 20.07 -3.22 -16.70
N LEU A 148 20.00 -4.56 -16.56
CA LEU A 148 19.23 -5.20 -15.49
C LEU A 148 19.66 -4.76 -14.09
N GLN A 149 20.97 -4.79 -13.80
CA GLN A 149 21.46 -4.50 -12.45
C GLN A 149 21.23 -3.06 -12.01
N PRO A 150 21.58 -2.01 -12.79
CA PRO A 150 21.33 -0.62 -12.41
C PRO A 150 19.83 -0.31 -12.29
N TRP A 151 19.02 -0.84 -13.22
CA TRP A 151 17.58 -0.64 -13.19
C TRP A 151 16.93 -1.28 -11.95
N LEU A 152 17.33 -2.51 -11.61
CA LEU A 152 16.82 -3.21 -10.44
C LEU A 152 17.20 -2.49 -9.14
N GLU A 153 18.45 -2.06 -9.00
CA GLU A 153 18.91 -1.32 -7.82
C GLU A 153 18.11 -0.02 -7.63
N ALA A 154 17.91 0.74 -8.71
CA ALA A 154 17.12 1.95 -8.68
C ALA A 154 15.64 1.68 -8.36
N THR A 155 15.05 0.61 -8.95
CA THR A 155 13.67 0.21 -8.69
C THR A 155 13.48 -0.19 -7.24
N LEU A 156 14.34 -1.05 -6.69
CA LEU A 156 14.25 -1.47 -5.29
C LEU A 156 14.39 -0.30 -4.32
N ALA A 157 15.33 0.60 -4.57
CA ALA A 157 15.49 1.79 -3.74
C ALA A 157 14.26 2.70 -3.78
N THR A 158 13.73 2.96 -4.99
CA THR A 158 12.56 3.82 -5.20
C THR A 158 11.30 3.26 -4.58
N VAL A 159 11.12 1.94 -4.62
CA VAL A 159 9.90 1.27 -4.11
C VAL A 159 9.98 1.03 -2.61
N ILE A 160 11.12 0.57 -2.11
CA ILE A 160 11.25 0.11 -0.72
C ILE A 160 11.50 1.28 0.23
N LEU A 161 12.44 2.17 -0.08
CA LEU A 161 12.92 3.15 0.91
C LEU A 161 11.84 4.13 1.38
N PRO A 162 10.89 4.62 0.57
CA PRO A 162 9.82 5.49 1.07
C PRO A 162 8.92 4.79 2.08
N VAL A 163 8.50 3.55 1.81
CA VAL A 163 7.65 2.76 2.70
C VAL A 163 8.41 2.39 3.96
N TRP A 164 9.66 1.97 3.80
CA TRP A 164 10.53 1.63 4.93
C TRP A 164 10.83 2.81 5.84
N HIS A 165 11.05 3.99 5.23
CA HIS A 165 11.27 5.22 5.99
C HIS A 165 10.01 5.64 6.76
N MET A 166 8.84 5.54 6.14
CA MET A 166 7.57 5.79 6.80
C MET A 166 7.38 4.88 8.03
N LEU A 167 7.69 3.60 7.88
CA LEU A 167 7.63 2.62 8.98
C LEU A 167 8.67 2.92 10.07
N ALA A 168 9.94 3.03 9.71
CA ALA A 168 11.04 3.10 10.67
C ALA A 168 11.15 4.46 11.36
N ALA A 169 11.04 5.55 10.60
CA ALA A 169 11.19 6.91 11.13
C ALA A 169 9.88 7.45 11.73
N HIS A 170 8.76 7.21 11.05
CA HIS A 170 7.48 7.82 11.42
C HIS A 170 6.52 6.88 12.17
N GLY A 171 6.81 5.57 12.24
CA GLY A 171 5.97 4.61 12.98
C GLY A 171 4.61 4.38 12.32
N ILE A 172 4.56 4.49 11.00
CA ILE A 172 3.36 4.35 10.20
C ILE A 172 3.57 3.21 9.18
N GLY A 173 2.72 2.20 9.24
CA GLY A 173 2.64 1.11 8.27
C GLY A 173 1.74 1.49 7.11
N LEU A 174 2.19 1.23 5.88
CA LEU A 174 1.42 1.45 4.65
C LEU A 174 1.21 0.12 3.92
N GLU A 175 -0.01 -0.14 3.48
CA GLU A 175 -0.35 -1.30 2.66
C GLU A 175 0.10 -1.07 1.21
N ALA A 176 1.39 -1.28 0.96
CA ALA A 176 2.03 -0.98 -0.32
C ALA A 176 2.01 -2.17 -1.30
N HIS A 177 0.86 -2.86 -1.41
CA HIS A 177 0.71 -3.93 -2.40
C HIS A 177 0.60 -3.36 -3.84
N GLY A 178 0.77 -4.23 -4.85
CA GLY A 178 0.90 -3.83 -6.27
C GLY A 178 -0.26 -3.01 -6.83
N GLN A 179 -1.48 -3.15 -6.28
CA GLN A 179 -2.64 -2.36 -6.69
C GLN A 179 -2.64 -0.95 -6.09
N ASN A 180 -2.14 -0.77 -4.85
CA ASN A 180 -2.09 0.52 -4.16
C ASN A 180 -0.84 1.34 -4.49
N SER A 181 0.13 0.71 -5.12
CA SER A 181 1.45 1.27 -5.41
C SER A 181 1.66 1.46 -6.90
N LEU A 182 2.21 2.62 -7.29
CA LEU A 182 2.59 2.92 -8.66
C LEU A 182 4.06 3.37 -8.67
N LEU A 183 4.84 2.81 -9.58
CA LEU A 183 6.17 3.29 -9.88
C LEU A 183 6.07 4.45 -10.87
N VAL A 184 6.53 5.63 -10.50
CA VAL A 184 6.69 6.74 -11.42
C VAL A 184 8.02 6.55 -12.14
N VAL A 185 7.95 6.56 -13.47
CA VAL A 185 9.13 6.36 -14.33
C VAL A 185 9.27 7.48 -15.36
N ARG A 186 10.49 7.74 -15.78
CA ARG A 186 10.81 8.56 -16.95
C ARG A 186 11.69 7.74 -17.89
N ASN A 187 11.21 7.47 -19.10
CA ASN A 187 11.86 6.56 -20.04
C ASN A 187 12.19 5.20 -19.38
N GLY A 188 11.25 4.66 -18.58
CA GLY A 188 11.44 3.41 -17.85
C GLY A 188 12.34 3.49 -16.62
N TRP A 189 13.05 4.61 -16.37
CA TRP A 189 13.89 4.78 -15.19
C TRP A 189 13.07 5.24 -13.97
N PRO A 190 13.20 4.57 -12.82
CA PRO A 190 12.46 4.88 -11.59
C PRO A 190 12.73 6.30 -11.09
N GLN A 191 11.66 7.01 -10.71
CA GLN A 191 11.71 8.39 -10.22
C GLN A 191 11.15 8.54 -8.82
N ALA A 192 9.99 7.93 -8.54
CA ALA A 192 9.29 8.04 -7.26
C ALA A 192 8.34 6.87 -7.06
N LEU A 193 8.02 6.57 -5.81
CA LEU A 193 6.86 5.75 -5.46
C LEU A 193 5.63 6.67 -5.34
N MET A 194 4.49 6.22 -5.86
CA MET A 194 3.20 6.89 -5.68
C MET A 194 2.22 5.93 -5.04
N LEU A 195 1.57 6.35 -3.95
CA LEU A 195 0.63 5.51 -3.18
C LEU A 195 -0.78 6.07 -3.19
N ARG A 196 -1.76 5.19 -3.04
CA ARG A 196 -3.19 5.50 -3.02
C ARG A 196 -3.97 4.56 -2.10
N ASP A 197 -5.26 4.88 -1.86
CA ASP A 197 -6.22 4.08 -1.08
C ASP A 197 -5.80 3.92 0.40
N PHE A 198 -5.91 5.03 1.18
CA PHE A 198 -5.43 5.09 2.56
C PHE A 198 -6.49 4.77 3.62
N HIS A 199 -7.79 4.83 3.27
CA HIS A 199 -8.90 4.70 4.22
C HIS A 199 -8.99 3.37 4.97
N ASP A 200 -8.39 2.29 4.42
CA ASP A 200 -8.32 0.96 5.05
C ASP A 200 -6.89 0.39 5.05
N SER A 201 -5.87 1.20 4.70
CA SER A 201 -4.55 0.73 4.31
C SER A 201 -3.41 1.45 5.05
N VAL A 202 -3.72 2.09 6.17
CA VAL A 202 -2.74 2.81 7.01
C VAL A 202 -2.88 2.32 8.44
N GLU A 203 -1.77 2.01 9.06
CA GLU A 203 -1.68 1.61 10.46
C GLU A 203 -0.63 2.42 11.18
N TYR A 204 -0.84 2.72 12.47
CA TYR A 204 0.15 3.36 13.32
C TYR A 204 0.15 2.80 14.74
N VAL A 205 1.26 2.97 15.44
CA VAL A 205 1.40 2.62 16.86
C VAL A 205 1.69 3.90 17.63
N ARG A 206 0.83 4.25 18.61
CA ARG A 206 0.93 5.49 19.37
C ARG A 206 2.31 5.71 19.98
N GLU A 207 2.83 4.71 20.68
CA GLU A 207 4.12 4.76 21.35
C GLU A 207 5.31 4.68 20.39
N TYR A 208 5.01 4.46 19.11
CA TYR A 208 6.02 4.38 18.06
C TYR A 208 5.97 5.57 17.10
N LEU A 209 4.97 6.44 17.20
CA LEU A 209 4.99 7.74 16.54
C LEU A 209 6.09 8.63 17.15
N PRO A 210 6.81 9.42 16.36
CA PRO A 210 7.64 10.50 16.87
C PRO A 210 6.83 11.51 17.68
N SER A 211 7.44 12.14 18.67
CA SER A 211 6.75 13.06 19.58
C SER A 211 6.19 14.33 18.90
N ASP A 212 6.69 14.67 17.75
CA ASP A 212 6.26 15.81 16.91
C ASP A 212 5.17 15.45 15.90
N ILE A 213 4.80 14.17 15.79
CA ILE A 213 3.70 13.71 14.93
C ILE A 213 2.50 13.37 15.80
N PRO A 214 1.43 14.17 15.78
CA PRO A 214 0.20 13.85 16.52
C PRO A 214 -0.53 12.68 15.85
N GLU A 215 -1.35 11.97 16.65
CA GLU A 215 -2.31 11.01 16.08
C GLU A 215 -3.32 11.72 15.16
N PRO A 216 -3.95 10.99 14.22
CA PRO A 216 -5.00 11.57 13.37
C PRO A 216 -6.16 12.13 14.22
N ASP A 217 -6.61 13.34 13.89
CA ASP A 217 -7.78 13.95 14.52
C ASP A 217 -9.05 13.70 13.68
N PHE A 218 -9.87 12.77 14.13
CA PHE A 218 -11.13 12.41 13.46
C PHE A 218 -12.30 13.34 13.81
N GLY A 219 -12.06 14.47 14.47
CA GLY A 219 -13.06 15.45 14.82
C GLY A 219 -14.26 14.86 15.59
N PRO A 220 -15.51 15.07 15.12
CA PRO A 220 -16.71 14.56 15.83
C PRO A 220 -16.73 13.03 15.99
N ARG A 221 -15.95 12.30 15.21
CA ARG A 221 -15.84 10.83 15.27
C ARG A 221 -14.66 10.35 16.12
N GLN A 222 -13.89 11.24 16.72
CA GLN A 222 -12.72 10.90 17.53
C GLN A 222 -13.04 9.85 18.61
N GLY A 223 -14.23 9.94 19.23
CA GLY A 223 -14.66 8.99 20.26
C GLY A 223 -14.87 7.56 19.75
N LEU A 224 -15.13 7.36 18.44
CA LEU A 224 -15.21 6.02 17.84
C LEU A 224 -13.82 5.37 17.78
N TYR A 225 -12.85 6.10 17.23
CA TYR A 225 -11.50 5.56 16.98
C TYR A 225 -10.65 5.50 18.26
N SER A 226 -10.76 6.50 19.16
CA SER A 226 -9.96 6.55 20.38
C SER A 226 -10.37 5.51 21.43
N ARG A 227 -11.65 5.12 21.47
CA ARG A 227 -12.18 4.10 22.37
C ARG A 227 -12.11 2.69 21.80
N ALA A 228 -11.84 2.55 20.51
CA ALA A 228 -11.67 1.26 19.89
C ALA A 228 -10.45 0.53 20.48
N PRO A 229 -10.52 -0.78 20.67
CA PRO A 229 -9.33 -1.55 21.03
C PRO A 229 -8.29 -1.45 19.93
N ASP A 230 -7.03 -1.65 20.28
CA ASP A 230 -5.96 -1.75 19.29
C ASP A 230 -6.23 -2.89 18.31
N ASN A 231 -5.72 -2.77 17.10
CA ASN A 231 -5.91 -3.68 15.97
C ASN A 231 -7.35 -3.73 15.41
N GLN A 232 -8.22 -2.80 15.80
CA GLN A 232 -9.58 -2.72 15.23
C GLN A 232 -9.65 -1.79 14.01
N PHE A 233 -8.97 -0.65 14.07
CA PHE A 233 -8.97 0.36 13.00
C PHE A 233 -7.52 0.68 12.59
N TYR A 234 -7.10 1.91 12.79
CA TYR A 234 -5.78 2.41 12.37
C TYR A 234 -4.70 2.22 13.43
N ARG A 235 -5.09 2.15 14.72
CA ARG A 235 -4.15 2.03 15.82
C ARG A 235 -3.86 0.57 16.13
N MET A 236 -2.56 0.22 16.10
CA MET A 236 -2.06 -1.13 16.35
C MET A 236 -1.44 -1.25 17.75
N SER A 237 -1.41 -2.47 18.27
CA SER A 237 -0.90 -2.79 19.60
C SER A 237 0.64 -2.77 19.71
N GLY A 238 1.36 -2.86 18.60
CA GLY A 238 2.82 -2.88 18.60
C GLY A 238 3.45 -2.76 17.21
N PRO A 239 4.76 -2.43 17.15
CA PRO A 239 5.48 -2.24 15.88
C PRO A 239 5.52 -3.51 15.01
N GLU A 240 5.33 -4.67 15.60
CA GLU A 240 5.26 -5.95 14.88
C GLU A 240 4.09 -5.97 13.88
N ALA A 241 2.92 -5.42 14.24
CA ALA A 241 1.78 -5.33 13.33
C ALA A 241 2.12 -4.48 12.11
N LEU A 242 2.75 -3.30 12.32
CA LEU A 242 3.19 -2.44 11.22
C LEU A 242 4.21 -3.15 10.31
N ARG A 243 5.14 -3.91 10.91
CA ARG A 243 6.09 -4.72 10.17
C ARG A 243 5.35 -5.79 9.34
N GLU A 244 4.42 -6.53 9.94
CA GLU A 244 3.63 -7.57 9.25
C GLU A 244 2.91 -6.98 8.05
N LEU A 245 2.23 -5.83 8.19
CA LEU A 245 1.58 -5.16 7.08
C LEU A 245 2.55 -4.86 5.92
N VAL A 246 3.70 -4.26 6.22
CA VAL A 246 4.68 -3.91 5.18
C VAL A 246 5.34 -5.15 4.59
N MET A 247 5.68 -6.16 5.41
CA MET A 247 6.29 -7.41 4.95
C MET A 247 5.34 -8.16 4.01
N ASP A 248 4.09 -8.31 4.37
CA ASP A 248 3.12 -9.03 3.56
C ASP A 248 2.83 -8.29 2.25
N THR A 249 2.58 -6.99 2.30
CA THR A 249 2.06 -6.27 1.15
C THR A 249 3.15 -5.85 0.16
N LEU A 250 4.30 -5.36 0.64
CA LEU A 250 5.37 -4.91 -0.22
C LEU A 250 6.30 -6.06 -0.63
N PHE A 251 6.78 -6.85 0.33
CA PHE A 251 7.80 -7.85 0.05
C PHE A 251 7.19 -9.17 -0.45
N ILE A 252 6.21 -9.75 0.26
CA ILE A 252 5.65 -11.07 -0.07
C ILE A 252 4.71 -10.98 -1.28
N TYR A 253 3.73 -10.09 -1.28
CA TYR A 253 2.70 -10.03 -2.35
C TYR A 253 3.08 -9.18 -3.56
N ASN A 254 4.24 -8.57 -3.57
CA ASN A 254 4.65 -7.68 -4.66
C ASN A 254 6.07 -7.97 -5.15
N LEU A 255 7.09 -7.80 -4.31
CA LEU A 255 8.48 -7.96 -4.75
C LEU A 255 8.88 -9.42 -5.03
N SER A 256 8.22 -10.40 -4.40
CA SER A 256 8.44 -11.82 -4.73
C SER A 256 8.03 -12.15 -6.17
N GLU A 257 6.94 -11.55 -6.67
CA GLU A 257 6.50 -11.71 -8.05
C GLU A 257 7.53 -11.14 -9.04
N LEU A 258 8.09 -9.97 -8.73
CA LEU A 258 9.17 -9.40 -9.53
C LEU A 258 10.42 -10.30 -9.51
N ALA A 259 10.79 -10.83 -8.34
CA ALA A 259 11.93 -11.74 -8.22
C ALA A 259 11.76 -12.98 -9.09
N LEU A 260 10.55 -13.56 -9.12
CA LEU A 260 10.23 -14.72 -9.97
C LEU A 260 10.39 -14.38 -11.46
N VAL A 261 9.82 -13.26 -11.92
CA VAL A 261 9.96 -12.82 -13.32
C VAL A 261 11.44 -12.60 -13.69
N LEU A 262 12.23 -12.01 -12.80
CA LEU A 262 13.65 -11.79 -13.04
C LEU A 262 14.43 -13.12 -13.12
N GLN A 263 14.05 -14.10 -12.33
CA GLN A 263 14.66 -15.43 -12.40
C GLN A 263 14.29 -16.15 -13.69
N GLU A 264 13.02 -16.13 -14.08
CA GLU A 264 12.54 -16.83 -15.28
C GLU A 264 13.03 -16.18 -16.58
N ALA A 265 12.96 -14.85 -16.69
CA ALA A 265 13.31 -14.16 -17.92
C ALA A 265 14.80 -13.87 -18.11
N TYR A 266 15.53 -13.65 -17.02
CA TYR A 266 16.94 -13.20 -17.09
C TYR A 266 17.92 -14.12 -16.35
N GLY A 267 17.47 -15.22 -15.76
CA GLY A 267 18.31 -16.10 -14.92
C GLY A 267 18.84 -15.40 -13.67
N PHE A 268 18.18 -14.36 -13.20
CA PHE A 268 18.61 -13.61 -12.03
C PHE A 268 18.19 -14.34 -10.76
N ASP A 269 19.14 -14.95 -10.06
CA ASP A 269 18.93 -15.79 -8.88
C ASP A 269 18.14 -15.07 -7.78
N GLU A 270 17.05 -15.69 -7.29
CA GLU A 270 16.17 -15.12 -6.27
C GLU A 270 16.91 -14.80 -4.96
N ARG A 271 17.87 -15.62 -4.54
CA ARG A 271 18.67 -15.34 -3.35
C ARG A 271 19.53 -14.09 -3.54
N ARG A 272 20.01 -13.86 -4.77
CA ARG A 272 20.72 -12.63 -5.12
C ARG A 272 19.81 -11.42 -5.02
N PHE A 273 18.54 -11.55 -5.45
CA PHE A 273 17.52 -10.50 -5.30
C PHE A 273 17.32 -10.14 -3.82
N TRP A 274 17.02 -11.12 -2.98
CA TRP A 274 16.78 -10.88 -1.56
C TRP A 274 18.01 -10.37 -0.82
N ARG A 275 19.19 -10.79 -1.18
CA ARG A 275 20.43 -10.21 -0.66
C ARG A 275 20.61 -8.74 -1.04
N GLN A 276 20.13 -8.29 -2.20
CA GLN A 276 20.15 -6.87 -2.56
C GLN A 276 19.16 -6.09 -1.70
N VAL A 277 17.95 -6.61 -1.48
CA VAL A 277 16.96 -6.02 -0.58
C VAL A 277 17.53 -5.91 0.84
N HIS A 278 18.10 -6.99 1.37
CA HIS A 278 18.74 -6.96 2.69
C HIS A 278 19.82 -5.87 2.80
N ARG A 279 20.73 -5.80 1.82
CA ARG A 279 21.80 -4.78 1.80
C ARG A 279 21.22 -3.35 1.76
N LEU A 280 20.16 -3.14 1.00
CA LEU A 280 19.48 -1.85 0.93
C LEU A 280 18.95 -1.42 2.29
N LEU A 281 18.25 -2.31 2.99
CA LEU A 281 17.70 -2.05 4.33
C LEU A 281 18.82 -1.87 5.38
N ALA A 282 19.86 -2.70 5.34
CA ALA A 282 21.02 -2.58 6.21
C ALA A 282 21.77 -1.25 5.99
N SER A 283 21.96 -0.85 4.72
CA SER A 283 22.56 0.44 4.35
C SER A 283 21.72 1.61 4.86
N TYR A 284 20.39 1.55 4.72
CA TYR A 284 19.49 2.54 5.30
C TYR A 284 19.70 2.66 6.82
N GLY A 285 19.73 1.54 7.55
CA GLY A 285 19.98 1.53 9.00
C GLY A 285 21.36 2.09 9.39
N ALA A 286 22.39 1.83 8.59
CA ALA A 286 23.72 2.38 8.80
C ALA A 286 23.78 3.90 8.61
N GLN A 287 23.06 4.43 7.61
CA GLN A 287 22.97 5.86 7.31
C GLN A 287 22.06 6.63 8.30
N GLN A 288 21.25 5.92 9.09
CA GLN A 288 20.29 6.49 10.04
C GLN A 288 20.55 5.99 11.48
N PRO A 289 21.70 6.32 12.10
CA PRO A 289 22.09 5.75 13.39
C PRO A 289 21.08 6.07 14.51
N ALA A 290 20.37 7.19 14.44
CA ALA A 290 19.32 7.57 15.39
C ALA A 290 18.11 6.61 15.34
N LEU A 291 17.87 5.92 14.22
CA LEU A 291 16.76 4.97 14.06
C LEU A 291 17.11 3.55 14.49
N ARG A 292 18.36 3.25 14.84
CA ARG A 292 18.77 1.88 15.25
C ARG A 292 17.90 1.26 16.33
N PRO A 293 17.55 1.96 17.43
CA PRO A 293 16.66 1.38 18.45
C PRO A 293 15.27 1.05 17.93
N ARG A 294 14.77 1.86 16.98
CA ARG A 294 13.47 1.65 16.35
C ARG A 294 13.52 0.43 15.40
N LEU A 295 14.53 0.35 14.54
CA LEU A 295 14.75 -0.79 13.64
C LEU A 295 14.92 -2.11 14.41
N ALA A 296 15.61 -2.08 15.56
CA ALA A 296 15.75 -3.26 16.41
C ALA A 296 14.39 -3.71 16.98
N LYS A 297 13.49 -2.78 17.34
CA LYS A 297 12.12 -3.13 17.77
C LYS A 297 11.29 -3.76 16.66
N LEU A 298 11.47 -3.33 15.40
CA LEU A 298 10.79 -3.94 14.26
C LEU A 298 11.20 -5.41 14.08
N GLY A 299 12.45 -5.75 14.34
CA GLY A 299 12.96 -7.14 14.20
C GLY A 299 12.73 -7.69 12.79
N TRP A 300 12.98 -6.88 11.78
CA TRP A 300 12.74 -7.17 10.37
C TRP A 300 13.64 -8.28 9.79
N ASP A 301 14.78 -8.51 10.43
CA ASP A 301 15.82 -9.49 10.06
C ASP A 301 15.76 -10.78 10.89
N LYS A 302 14.68 -10.99 11.67
CA LYS A 302 14.47 -12.23 12.40
C LYS A 302 14.37 -13.42 11.43
N PRO A 303 14.87 -14.61 11.80
CA PRO A 303 14.87 -15.78 10.92
C PRO A 303 13.48 -16.24 10.47
N LEU A 304 12.49 -16.04 11.33
CA LEU A 304 11.08 -16.35 11.06
C LEU A 304 10.25 -15.07 11.20
N ILE A 305 9.35 -14.88 10.27
CA ILE A 305 8.34 -13.82 10.30
C ILE A 305 6.94 -14.45 10.32
N ARG A 306 6.01 -13.74 10.93
CA ARG A 306 4.61 -14.09 10.92
C ARG A 306 3.96 -13.53 9.65
N THR A 307 3.15 -14.34 8.98
CA THR A 307 2.36 -13.93 7.82
C THR A 307 0.94 -14.46 7.93
N GLU A 308 0.01 -13.84 7.21
CA GLU A 308 -1.39 -14.21 7.23
C GLU A 308 -1.65 -15.49 6.43
N SER A 309 -2.46 -16.38 6.99
CA SER A 309 -2.90 -17.61 6.34
C SER A 309 -4.23 -17.40 5.62
N LEU A 310 -4.19 -16.80 4.43
CA LEU A 310 -5.40 -16.44 3.67
C LEU A 310 -6.37 -17.61 3.45
N LEU A 311 -5.87 -18.82 3.21
CA LEU A 311 -6.71 -20.00 3.04
C LEU A 311 -7.39 -20.39 4.35
N ARG A 312 -6.66 -20.44 5.47
CA ARG A 312 -7.23 -20.74 6.79
C ARG A 312 -8.29 -19.72 7.19
N ARG A 313 -8.01 -18.43 6.97
CA ARG A 313 -8.99 -17.35 7.24
C ARG A 313 -10.31 -17.55 6.49
N LYS A 314 -10.29 -18.19 5.31
CA LYS A 314 -11.50 -18.52 4.55
C LYS A 314 -12.22 -19.76 5.03
N LEU A 315 -11.50 -20.73 5.58
CA LEU A 315 -12.02 -22.05 5.94
C LEU A 315 -12.35 -22.17 7.42
N GLU A 316 -11.69 -21.40 8.27
CA GLU A 316 -11.79 -21.50 9.73
C GLU A 316 -12.41 -20.22 10.30
N THR A 317 -13.27 -20.37 11.30
CA THR A 317 -13.91 -19.24 12.01
C THR A 317 -13.09 -18.77 13.21
N ASP A 318 -12.03 -19.50 13.59
CA ASP A 318 -11.18 -19.18 14.74
C ASP A 318 -10.04 -18.25 14.37
N ALA A 319 -10.04 -17.03 14.92
CA ALA A 319 -9.03 -16.00 14.67
C ALA A 319 -7.61 -16.41 15.09
N ALA A 320 -7.44 -17.35 16.04
CA ALA A 320 -6.12 -17.75 16.53
C ALA A 320 -5.31 -18.56 15.49
N SER A 321 -5.98 -19.18 14.52
CA SER A 321 -5.34 -20.03 13.50
C SER A 321 -5.03 -19.31 12.18
N THR A 322 -5.33 -18.02 12.07
CA THR A 322 -5.27 -17.27 10.80
C THR A 322 -3.87 -16.80 10.38
N SER A 323 -2.85 -17.11 11.16
CA SER A 323 -1.46 -16.76 10.82
C SER A 323 -0.51 -17.95 11.06
N HIS A 324 0.62 -17.93 10.37
CA HIS A 324 1.69 -18.91 10.54
C HIS A 324 3.07 -18.25 10.41
N GLN A 325 4.11 -18.95 10.83
CA GLN A 325 5.49 -18.47 10.66
C GLN A 325 6.09 -19.04 9.38
N VAL A 326 6.80 -18.19 8.66
CA VAL A 326 7.54 -18.55 7.45
C VAL A 326 9.01 -18.12 7.59
N PRO A 327 9.95 -18.79 6.90
CA PRO A 327 11.32 -18.31 6.79
C PRO A 327 11.36 -16.92 6.18
N ASN A 328 12.17 -16.04 6.77
CA ASN A 328 12.31 -14.68 6.32
C ASN A 328 13.41 -14.58 5.25
N ALA A 329 13.00 -14.25 4.01
CA ALA A 329 13.93 -14.06 2.90
C ALA A 329 14.89 -12.86 3.08
N LEU A 330 14.58 -11.96 4.01
CA LEU A 330 15.40 -10.77 4.32
C LEU A 330 16.51 -11.04 5.34
N THR A 331 16.70 -12.25 5.81
CA THR A 331 17.83 -12.56 6.70
C THR A 331 19.15 -12.54 5.93
N ALA A 332 20.25 -12.20 6.61
CA ALA A 332 21.59 -12.23 6.03
C ALA A 332 21.98 -13.64 5.51
N GLU A 333 21.45 -14.68 6.16
CA GLU A 333 21.54 -16.09 5.77
C GLU A 333 20.18 -16.52 5.21
N ALA A 334 19.88 -16.17 3.95
CA ALA A 334 18.67 -16.67 3.30
C ALA A 334 18.68 -18.21 3.34
N PRO A 335 17.64 -18.87 3.88
CA PRO A 335 17.60 -20.32 3.96
C PRO A 335 17.75 -20.93 2.56
N SER A 336 18.52 -22.03 2.49
CA SER A 336 18.64 -22.80 1.25
C SER A 336 17.26 -23.25 0.80
N ALA A 337 16.92 -22.94 -0.44
CA ALA A 337 15.67 -23.21 -1.14
C ALA A 337 14.63 -24.04 -0.39
N LEU A 338 13.43 -23.48 -0.22
CA LEU A 338 12.24 -24.28 -0.01
C LEU A 338 12.19 -25.31 -1.14
N LYS A 339 12.30 -26.60 -0.83
CA LYS A 339 11.99 -27.63 -1.81
C LYS A 339 10.55 -27.42 -2.23
N PRO A 340 10.24 -27.43 -3.54
CA PRO A 340 8.85 -27.38 -3.96
C PRO A 340 8.10 -28.56 -3.32
N ILE A 341 6.92 -28.24 -2.76
CA ILE A 341 5.97 -29.22 -2.20
C ILE A 341 5.35 -29.97 -3.36
#